data_7545a5d679bd96f6c8ac6e7fe788adc3
#
_entry.id   7545a5d679bd96f6c8ac6e7fe788adc3
#
_cell.length_a   1.000
_cell.length_b   1.000
_cell.length_c   1.000
_cell.angle_alpha   90.00
_cell.angle_beta   90.00
_cell.angle_gamma   90.00
#
_symmetry.space_group_name_H-M   'P 1'
#
loop_
_entity.id
_entity.type
_entity.pdbx_description
1 polymer ?
#
loop_
_entity_poly.entity_id
_entity_poly.type
_entity_poly.pdbx_seq_one_letter_code
_entity_poly.pdbx_strand_id
1 'polypeptide(L)'
;DLKPGGKYVAKDMWEAGGVPMLLKTLYDGGYIHGDCMTVTGKTMKENLKNVKFNPKQKVMRSYKNPITPTGGVVGLRGNLAPEGGIVKIAGLKKLQFTGRARCFDSEEKAYKAVKERKYKDGDIIIIRYEGPKGGPGMREMLQTTAAIYGQGKGEKVALITDGRFSGATRGFCIGHAVSYTHLTLPTTTPV
;
A
#
# COMPACT_ATOMS: atom_id res chain seq x y z
N ASP A 1 -13.09 -5.45 -5.87
CA ASP A 1 -12.80 -4.44 -6.91
C ASP A 1 -13.30 -3.05 -6.49
N LEU A 2 -12.90 -2.62 -5.27
CA LEU A 2 -13.33 -1.36 -4.64
C LEU A 2 -12.36 -0.23 -4.95
N LYS A 3 -12.90 1.00 -5.05
CA LYS A 3 -12.06 2.22 -5.05
C LYS A 3 -11.24 2.30 -3.76
N PRO A 4 -10.01 2.86 -3.83
CA PRO A 4 -9.42 3.60 -4.95
C PRO A 4 -8.75 2.74 -6.03
N GLY A 5 -8.54 1.46 -5.82
CA GLY A 5 -7.89 0.56 -6.78
C GLY A 5 -8.82 -0.03 -7.84
N GLY A 6 -10.10 -0.10 -7.55
CA GLY A 6 -11.14 -0.65 -8.42
C GLY A 6 -12.19 0.35 -8.83
N LYS A 7 -13.34 -0.13 -9.26
CA LYS A 7 -14.43 0.69 -9.83
C LYS A 7 -15.63 0.89 -8.91
N TYR A 8 -15.87 0.00 -7.96
CA TYR A 8 -17.03 0.03 -7.06
C TYR A 8 -16.77 0.88 -5.82
N VAL A 9 -17.83 1.41 -5.21
CA VAL A 9 -17.76 2.17 -3.97
C VAL A 9 -18.29 1.37 -2.77
N ALA A 10 -18.20 1.92 -1.56
CA ALA A 10 -18.62 1.24 -0.34
C ALA A 10 -20.12 0.84 -0.34
N LYS A 11 -20.98 1.65 -0.97
CA LYS A 11 -22.40 1.32 -1.14
C LYS A 11 -22.57 0.02 -1.95
N ASP A 12 -21.85 -0.10 -3.06
CA ASP A 12 -21.93 -1.32 -3.90
C ASP A 12 -21.46 -2.56 -3.11
N MET A 13 -20.45 -2.41 -2.26
CA MET A 13 -19.99 -3.48 -1.38
C MET A 13 -21.08 -3.89 -0.38
N TRP A 14 -21.76 -2.91 0.21
CA TRP A 14 -22.88 -3.17 1.12
C TRP A 14 -23.99 -3.96 0.43
N GLU A 15 -24.42 -3.53 -0.74
CA GLU A 15 -25.46 -4.17 -1.54
C GLU A 15 -25.06 -5.59 -2.01
N ALA A 16 -23.76 -5.83 -2.17
CA ALA A 16 -23.21 -7.14 -2.49
C ALA A 16 -23.15 -8.12 -1.29
N GLY A 17 -23.54 -7.68 -0.09
CA GLY A 17 -23.54 -8.46 1.15
C GLY A 17 -22.55 -8.01 2.21
N GLY A 18 -21.82 -6.92 1.96
CA GLY A 18 -20.98 -6.23 2.94
C GLY A 18 -19.83 -7.04 3.50
N VAL A 19 -19.37 -6.62 4.68
CA VAL A 19 -18.30 -7.29 5.42
C VAL A 19 -18.63 -8.75 5.77
N PRO A 20 -19.85 -9.12 6.16
CA PRO A 20 -20.19 -10.53 6.39
C PRO A 20 -19.93 -11.42 5.18
N MET A 21 -20.25 -10.95 3.96
CA MET A 21 -19.98 -11.69 2.71
C MET A 21 -18.49 -11.82 2.45
N LEU A 22 -17.70 -10.75 2.70
CA LEU A 22 -16.24 -10.79 2.57
C LEU A 22 -15.65 -11.84 3.51
N LEU A 23 -16.03 -11.78 4.80
CA LEU A 23 -15.56 -12.75 5.80
C LEU A 23 -15.98 -14.18 5.45
N LYS A 24 -17.20 -14.38 4.96
CA LYS A 24 -17.66 -15.69 4.49
C LYS A 24 -16.82 -16.22 3.35
N THR A 25 -16.49 -15.35 2.37
CA THR A 25 -15.63 -15.73 1.24
C THR A 25 -14.24 -16.16 1.70
N LEU A 26 -13.66 -15.46 2.65
CA LEU A 26 -12.35 -15.79 3.22
C LEU A 26 -12.42 -17.08 4.06
N TYR A 27 -13.48 -17.26 4.83
CA TYR A 27 -13.71 -18.46 5.63
C TYR A 27 -13.85 -19.71 4.74
N ASP A 28 -14.63 -19.62 3.68
CA ASP A 28 -14.85 -20.73 2.73
C ASP A 28 -13.57 -21.10 1.96
N GLY A 29 -12.65 -20.13 1.83
CA GLY A 29 -11.32 -20.34 1.26
C GLY A 29 -10.27 -20.86 2.24
N GLY A 30 -10.60 -20.97 3.54
CA GLY A 30 -9.66 -21.39 4.57
C GLY A 30 -8.65 -20.31 5.00
N TYR A 31 -8.93 -19.03 4.72
CA TYR A 31 -8.02 -17.91 5.01
C TYR A 31 -8.23 -17.25 6.36
N ILE A 32 -9.28 -17.62 7.10
CA ILE A 32 -9.54 -17.13 8.45
C ILE A 32 -9.94 -18.27 9.39
N HIS A 33 -9.64 -18.12 10.65
CA HIS A 33 -9.97 -19.09 11.70
C HIS A 33 -11.45 -18.97 12.11
N GLY A 34 -12.20 -20.04 11.97
CA GLY A 34 -13.63 -20.07 12.25
C GLY A 34 -13.99 -20.24 13.72
N ASP A 35 -13.08 -20.75 14.53
CA ASP A 35 -13.22 -21.06 15.95
C ASP A 35 -12.92 -19.87 16.87
N CYS A 36 -12.34 -18.78 16.32
CA CYS A 36 -12.08 -17.58 17.10
C CYS A 36 -13.37 -16.93 17.59
N MET A 37 -13.39 -16.60 18.89
CA MET A 37 -14.49 -15.86 19.52
C MET A 37 -14.54 -14.42 18.98
N THR A 38 -15.75 -13.91 18.79
CA THR A 38 -15.99 -12.55 18.31
C THR A 38 -16.71 -11.71 19.37
N VAL A 39 -16.81 -10.41 19.13
CA VAL A 39 -17.53 -9.46 20.01
C VAL A 39 -19.03 -9.77 20.17
N THR A 40 -19.60 -10.61 19.35
CA THR A 40 -20.99 -11.04 19.45
C THR A 40 -21.22 -12.15 20.49
N GLY A 41 -20.17 -12.63 21.14
CA GLY A 41 -20.21 -13.80 22.03
C GLY A 41 -20.36 -15.13 21.29
N LYS A 42 -20.19 -15.13 19.98
CA LYS A 42 -20.22 -16.32 19.11
C LYS A 42 -18.90 -16.42 18.34
N THR A 43 -18.57 -17.63 17.90
CA THR A 43 -17.42 -17.86 17.02
C THR A 43 -17.63 -17.23 15.64
N MET A 44 -16.54 -17.02 14.90
CA MET A 44 -16.62 -16.55 13.53
C MET A 44 -17.47 -17.48 12.65
N LYS A 45 -17.27 -18.79 12.77
CA LYS A 45 -18.05 -19.82 12.05
C LYS A 45 -19.56 -19.71 12.35
N GLU A 46 -19.94 -19.52 13.59
CA GLU A 46 -21.35 -19.37 13.98
C GLU A 46 -21.96 -18.11 13.38
N ASN A 47 -21.24 -16.97 13.42
CA ASN A 47 -21.70 -15.71 12.82
C ASN A 47 -21.87 -15.81 11.31
N LEU A 48 -21.03 -16.61 10.63
CA LEU A 48 -21.05 -16.76 9.18
C LEU A 48 -21.98 -17.88 8.68
N LYS A 49 -22.58 -18.69 9.57
CA LYS A 49 -23.38 -19.87 9.22
C LYS A 49 -24.48 -19.58 8.19
N ASN A 50 -25.17 -18.45 8.33
CA ASN A 50 -26.31 -18.09 7.50
C ASN A 50 -25.94 -17.14 6.35
N VAL A 51 -24.69 -16.73 6.25
CA VAL A 51 -24.23 -15.86 5.16
C VAL A 51 -23.97 -16.68 3.92
N LYS A 52 -24.61 -16.32 2.81
CA LYS A 52 -24.47 -17.02 1.53
C LYS A 52 -23.86 -16.09 0.48
N PHE A 53 -22.87 -16.60 -0.26
CA PHE A 53 -22.29 -15.88 -1.38
C PHE A 53 -23.34 -15.66 -2.48
N ASN A 54 -23.51 -14.41 -2.92
CA ASN A 54 -24.37 -14.07 -4.04
C ASN A 54 -23.56 -14.10 -5.34
N PRO A 55 -23.73 -15.11 -6.19
CA PRO A 55 -22.97 -15.24 -7.44
C PRO A 55 -23.34 -14.18 -8.49
N LYS A 56 -24.48 -13.50 -8.35
CA LYS A 56 -24.93 -12.45 -9.29
C LYS A 56 -24.25 -11.11 -9.05
N GLN A 57 -23.69 -10.87 -7.86
CA GLN A 57 -22.96 -9.65 -7.58
C GLN A 57 -21.58 -9.65 -8.27
N LYS A 58 -21.05 -8.46 -8.59
CA LYS A 58 -19.79 -8.30 -9.33
C LYS A 58 -18.70 -7.55 -8.54
N VAL A 59 -19.00 -7.21 -7.29
CA VAL A 59 -18.13 -6.36 -6.44
C VAL A 59 -17.03 -7.19 -5.79
N MET A 60 -17.41 -8.35 -5.20
CA MET A 60 -16.49 -9.27 -4.57
C MET A 60 -16.30 -10.51 -5.43
N ARG A 61 -15.05 -10.92 -5.60
CA ARG A 61 -14.70 -12.17 -6.25
C ARG A 61 -14.81 -13.32 -5.26
N SER A 62 -15.13 -14.51 -5.75
CA SER A 62 -15.00 -15.72 -4.93
C SER A 62 -13.52 -16.03 -4.70
N TYR A 63 -13.22 -16.78 -3.63
CA TYR A 63 -11.84 -17.20 -3.34
C TYR A 63 -11.25 -18.10 -4.45
N LYS A 64 -12.09 -18.77 -5.25
CA LYS A 64 -11.66 -19.59 -6.40
C LYS A 64 -11.28 -18.77 -7.63
N ASN A 65 -11.69 -17.50 -7.69
CA ASN A 65 -11.42 -16.61 -8.81
C ASN A 65 -11.06 -15.21 -8.31
N PRO A 66 -9.94 -15.03 -7.60
CA PRO A 66 -9.50 -13.75 -7.09
C PRO A 66 -9.10 -12.80 -8.22
N ILE A 67 -8.98 -11.49 -7.92
CA ILE A 67 -8.47 -10.49 -8.87
C ILE A 67 -7.00 -10.74 -9.18
N THR A 68 -6.22 -11.12 -8.14
CA THR A 68 -4.82 -11.52 -8.25
C THR A 68 -4.58 -12.78 -7.43
N PRO A 69 -3.63 -13.63 -7.80
CA PRO A 69 -3.34 -14.86 -7.05
C PRO A 69 -2.68 -14.58 -5.70
N THR A 70 -2.13 -13.38 -5.51
CA THR A 70 -1.46 -12.93 -4.28
C THR A 70 -2.15 -11.69 -3.72
N GLY A 71 -1.83 -11.34 -2.47
CA GLY A 71 -2.30 -10.08 -1.87
C GLY A 71 -1.77 -8.84 -2.59
N GLY A 72 -2.40 -7.70 -2.36
CA GLY A 72 -2.02 -6.41 -2.96
C GLY A 72 -0.93 -5.65 -2.20
N VAL A 73 -0.39 -6.23 -1.11
CA VAL A 73 0.65 -5.64 -0.25
C VAL A 73 1.74 -6.66 -0.03
N VAL A 74 3.00 -6.24 -0.15
CA VAL A 74 4.17 -7.10 0.00
C VAL A 74 5.17 -6.46 0.96
N GLY A 75 5.72 -7.28 1.87
CA GLY A 75 6.87 -6.92 2.68
C GLY A 75 8.16 -7.10 1.87
N LEU A 76 9.04 -6.12 1.93
CA LEU A 76 10.34 -6.12 1.27
C LEU A 76 11.45 -6.10 2.32
N ARG A 77 12.60 -6.72 1.99
CA ARG A 77 13.85 -6.60 2.74
C ARG A 77 15.01 -6.40 1.78
N GLY A 78 15.97 -5.61 2.20
CA GLY A 78 17.19 -5.35 1.44
C GLY A 78 18.17 -4.49 2.22
N ASN A 79 19.32 -4.21 1.63
CA ASN A 79 20.36 -3.39 2.26
C ASN A 79 19.90 -1.97 2.60
N LEU A 80 18.95 -1.42 1.86
CA LEU A 80 18.38 -0.10 2.10
C LEU A 80 17.41 -0.09 3.29
N ALA A 81 16.67 -1.16 3.49
CA ALA A 81 15.70 -1.34 4.57
C ALA A 81 15.82 -2.76 5.16
N PRO A 82 16.86 -3.04 5.96
CA PRO A 82 17.13 -4.38 6.49
C PRO A 82 16.08 -4.87 7.47
N GLU A 83 15.39 -3.97 8.16
CA GLU A 83 14.26 -4.32 9.04
C GLU A 83 12.95 -4.47 8.26
N GLY A 84 12.93 -4.08 7.00
CA GLY A 84 11.80 -4.23 6.11
C GLY A 84 11.22 -2.92 5.61
N GLY A 85 10.40 -3.07 4.59
CA GLY A 85 9.56 -2.02 4.02
C GLY A 85 8.29 -2.64 3.49
N ILE A 86 7.28 -1.81 3.25
CA ILE A 86 5.97 -2.24 2.75
C ILE A 86 5.69 -1.56 1.42
N VAL A 87 5.33 -2.35 0.42
CA VAL A 87 4.89 -1.84 -0.88
C VAL A 87 3.48 -2.34 -1.22
N LYS A 88 2.67 -1.44 -1.74
CA LYS A 88 1.39 -1.79 -2.35
C LYS A 88 1.63 -2.10 -3.83
N ILE A 89 1.44 -3.36 -4.20
CA ILE A 89 1.60 -3.82 -5.59
C ILE A 89 0.29 -3.83 -6.38
N ALA A 90 -0.85 -3.67 -5.71
CA ALA A 90 -2.14 -3.60 -6.37
C ALA A 90 -2.20 -2.44 -7.37
N GLY A 91 -2.41 -2.76 -8.64
CA GLY A 91 -2.46 -1.78 -9.74
C GLY A 91 -1.11 -1.38 -10.33
N LEU A 92 0.02 -1.92 -9.83
CA LEU A 92 1.32 -1.73 -10.47
C LEU A 92 1.41 -2.57 -11.74
N LYS A 93 1.89 -1.96 -12.82
CA LYS A 93 2.14 -2.64 -14.11
C LYS A 93 3.49 -3.35 -14.15
N LYS A 94 4.45 -2.87 -13.34
CA LYS A 94 5.81 -3.42 -13.22
C LYS A 94 6.13 -3.61 -11.75
N LEU A 95 6.91 -4.63 -11.42
CA LEU A 95 7.34 -4.94 -10.05
C LEU A 95 8.82 -4.62 -9.80
N GLN A 96 9.49 -4.01 -10.75
CA GLN A 96 10.88 -3.58 -10.64
C GLN A 96 11.01 -2.12 -11.03
N PHE A 97 11.83 -1.40 -10.27
CA PHE A 97 12.18 -0.02 -10.54
C PHE A 97 13.65 0.19 -10.20
N THR A 98 14.40 0.76 -11.13
CA THR A 98 15.81 1.13 -10.95
C THR A 98 15.97 2.59 -11.30
N GLY A 99 16.70 3.33 -10.49
CA GLY A 99 16.88 4.74 -10.73
C GLY A 99 17.85 5.42 -9.79
N ARG A 100 18.09 6.69 -10.03
CA ARG A 100 18.95 7.54 -9.23
C ARG A 100 18.22 7.98 -7.95
N ALA A 101 18.84 7.77 -6.79
CA ALA A 101 18.31 8.21 -5.50
C ALA A 101 18.45 9.74 -5.33
N ARG A 102 17.37 10.37 -4.86
CA ARG A 102 17.32 11.76 -4.39
C ARG A 102 16.77 11.80 -2.98
N CYS A 103 17.64 12.07 -2.02
CA CYS A 103 17.32 12.06 -0.60
C CYS A 103 16.87 13.44 -0.11
N PHE A 104 15.82 13.44 0.71
CA PHE A 104 15.26 14.61 1.38
C PHE A 104 15.01 14.29 2.85
N ASP A 105 15.33 15.22 3.73
CA ASP A 105 15.22 15.01 5.18
C ASP A 105 13.88 15.44 5.77
N SER A 106 12.89 15.69 4.93
CA SER A 106 11.48 15.87 5.30
C SER A 106 10.58 15.83 4.07
N GLU A 107 9.29 15.61 4.29
CA GLU A 107 8.30 15.70 3.22
C GLU A 107 8.24 17.09 2.60
N GLU A 108 8.37 18.15 3.42
CA GLU A 108 8.32 19.54 2.93
C GLU A 108 9.42 19.85 1.92
N LYS A 109 10.65 19.36 2.19
CA LYS A 109 11.78 19.52 1.26
C LYS A 109 11.55 18.73 -0.03
N ALA A 110 11.06 17.49 0.08
CA ALA A 110 10.72 16.67 -1.09
C ALA A 110 9.58 17.29 -1.90
N TYR A 111 8.51 17.72 -1.23
CA TYR A 111 7.38 18.37 -1.87
C TYR A 111 7.80 19.65 -2.62
N LYS A 112 8.65 20.51 -2.01
CA LYS A 112 9.19 21.70 -2.67
C LYS A 112 9.95 21.34 -3.94
N ALA A 113 10.83 20.34 -3.88
CA ALA A 113 11.58 19.89 -5.04
C ALA A 113 10.67 19.32 -6.13
N VAL A 114 9.62 18.56 -5.75
CA VAL A 114 8.62 18.04 -6.69
C VAL A 114 7.78 19.16 -7.31
N LYS A 115 7.33 20.13 -6.52
CA LYS A 115 6.60 21.31 -6.99
C LYS A 115 7.40 22.09 -8.03
N GLU A 116 8.70 22.28 -7.76
CA GLU A 116 9.64 22.99 -8.63
C GLU A 116 10.17 22.11 -9.79
N ARG A 117 9.68 20.88 -9.93
CA ARG A 117 10.10 19.88 -10.94
C ARG A 117 11.62 19.62 -10.95
N LYS A 118 12.27 19.70 -9.79
CA LYS A 118 13.70 19.43 -9.59
C LYS A 118 13.98 17.93 -9.48
N TYR A 119 13.38 17.12 -10.35
CA TYR A 119 13.60 15.68 -10.48
C TYR A 119 13.39 15.26 -11.94
N LYS A 120 13.79 14.05 -12.28
CA LYS A 120 13.68 13.49 -13.64
C LYS A 120 12.89 12.20 -13.64
N ASP A 121 12.35 11.80 -14.79
CA ASP A 121 11.80 10.47 -15.01
C ASP A 121 12.89 9.43 -14.72
N GLY A 122 12.57 8.41 -13.95
CA GLY A 122 13.52 7.40 -13.47
C GLY A 122 14.16 7.70 -12.12
N ASP A 123 13.98 8.89 -11.53
CA ASP A 123 14.49 9.16 -10.19
C ASP A 123 13.72 8.38 -9.11
N ILE A 124 14.41 8.05 -8.01
CA ILE A 124 13.85 7.49 -6.78
C ILE A 124 13.93 8.58 -5.71
N ILE A 125 12.79 9.11 -5.30
CA ILE A 125 12.71 10.12 -4.24
C ILE A 125 12.68 9.39 -2.90
N ILE A 126 13.64 9.70 -2.02
CA ILE A 126 13.75 9.12 -0.68
C ILE A 126 13.49 10.20 0.35
N ILE A 127 12.45 10.04 1.15
CA ILE A 127 12.09 10.95 2.24
C ILE A 127 12.43 10.28 3.56
N ARG A 128 13.31 10.91 4.33
CA ARG A 128 13.89 10.40 5.57
C ARG A 128 13.38 11.18 6.78
N TYR A 129 13.53 10.56 7.96
CA TYR A 129 13.21 11.16 9.26
C TYR A 129 11.73 11.50 9.47
N GLU A 130 10.85 10.75 8.82
CA GLU A 130 9.39 10.87 8.95
C GLU A 130 8.78 9.64 9.67
N GLY A 131 9.61 8.66 9.98
CA GLY A 131 9.24 7.43 10.68
C GLY A 131 9.37 7.50 12.20
N PRO A 132 9.26 6.37 12.90
CA PRO A 132 9.25 6.30 14.36
C PRO A 132 10.62 6.60 14.99
N LYS A 133 11.71 6.50 14.22
CA LYS A 133 13.08 6.79 14.68
C LYS A 133 13.56 8.09 14.05
N GLY A 134 13.51 9.18 14.80
CA GLY A 134 14.05 10.48 14.39
C GLY A 134 13.06 11.40 13.67
N GLY A 135 11.80 11.00 13.54
CA GLY A 135 10.75 11.81 12.94
C GLY A 135 9.57 12.07 13.88
N PRO A 136 8.54 12.77 13.42
CA PRO A 136 7.34 13.06 14.19
C PRO A 136 6.40 11.84 14.33
N GLY A 137 6.84 10.65 13.92
CA GLY A 137 6.13 9.39 14.05
C GLY A 137 5.18 9.08 12.89
N MET A 138 5.63 8.28 11.94
CA MET A 138 4.82 7.65 10.90
C MET A 138 3.89 8.59 10.10
N ARG A 139 4.37 9.75 9.69
CA ARG A 139 3.66 10.68 8.81
C ARG A 139 3.31 10.03 7.47
N GLU A 140 2.16 10.41 6.92
CA GLU A 140 1.79 10.06 5.54
C GLU A 140 2.34 11.08 4.55
N MET A 141 2.97 10.59 3.48
CA MET A 141 3.57 11.41 2.42
C MET A 141 2.53 11.85 1.39
N LEU A 142 1.45 12.49 1.84
CA LEU A 142 0.29 12.80 0.99
C LEU A 142 0.57 13.91 -0.01
N GLN A 143 1.27 14.97 0.39
CA GLN A 143 1.52 16.12 -0.47
C GLN A 143 2.45 15.75 -1.62
N THR A 144 3.54 15.07 -1.30
CA THR A 144 4.53 14.65 -2.30
C THR A 144 3.96 13.66 -3.29
N THR A 145 3.20 12.65 -2.82
CA THR A 145 2.55 11.68 -3.71
C THR A 145 1.50 12.33 -4.61
N ALA A 146 0.67 13.20 -4.06
CA ALA A 146 -0.34 13.92 -4.82
C ALA A 146 0.27 14.81 -5.91
N ALA A 147 1.37 15.50 -5.59
CA ALA A 147 2.08 16.36 -6.54
C ALA A 147 2.70 15.56 -7.69
N ILE A 148 3.39 14.44 -7.39
CA ILE A 148 3.97 13.55 -8.41
C ILE A 148 2.86 12.99 -9.32
N TYR A 149 1.77 12.52 -8.73
CA TYR A 149 0.66 11.97 -9.49
C TYR A 149 -0.04 13.04 -10.34
N GLY A 150 -0.29 14.23 -9.77
CA GLY A 150 -0.88 15.36 -10.47
C GLY A 150 -0.03 15.87 -11.65
N GLN A 151 1.29 15.66 -11.61
CA GLN A 151 2.19 15.95 -12.72
C GLN A 151 2.27 14.81 -13.79
N GLY A 152 1.47 13.74 -13.63
CA GLY A 152 1.49 12.59 -14.53
C GLY A 152 2.74 11.69 -14.40
N LYS A 153 3.45 11.76 -13.26
CA LYS A 153 4.75 11.08 -13.04
C LYS A 153 4.65 9.85 -12.13
N GLY A 154 3.46 9.47 -11.68
CA GLY A 154 3.26 8.40 -10.70
C GLY A 154 3.81 7.02 -11.09
N GLU A 155 3.93 6.71 -12.39
CA GLU A 155 4.54 5.47 -12.88
C GLU A 155 6.00 5.65 -13.33
N LYS A 156 6.51 6.88 -13.31
CA LYS A 156 7.83 7.25 -13.84
C LYS A 156 8.86 7.56 -12.76
N VAL A 157 8.41 7.72 -11.53
CA VAL A 157 9.23 8.04 -10.36
C VAL A 157 8.83 7.11 -9.22
N ALA A 158 9.80 6.58 -8.49
CA ALA A 158 9.54 5.83 -7.27
C ALA A 158 9.69 6.73 -6.04
N LEU A 159 9.00 6.37 -4.96
CA LEU A 159 9.03 7.06 -3.69
C LEU A 159 9.31 6.07 -2.56
N ILE A 160 10.27 6.37 -1.70
CA ILE A 160 10.62 5.55 -0.53
C ILE A 160 10.61 6.46 0.70
N THR A 161 10.04 5.98 1.81
CA THR A 161 10.06 6.69 3.08
C THR A 161 10.08 5.75 4.27
N ASP A 162 10.68 6.18 5.36
CA ASP A 162 10.55 5.55 6.67
C ASP A 162 9.23 5.92 7.37
N GLY A 163 8.50 6.92 6.87
CA GLY A 163 7.12 7.19 7.17
C GLY A 163 6.16 6.21 6.48
N ARG A 164 4.97 6.65 6.13
CA ARG A 164 3.94 5.79 5.50
C ARG A 164 3.24 6.45 4.33
N PHE A 165 2.49 5.64 3.59
CA PHE A 165 1.61 6.06 2.51
C PHE A 165 0.16 5.68 2.80
N SER A 166 -0.75 6.48 2.31
CA SER A 166 -2.17 6.16 2.30
C SER A 166 -2.49 4.95 1.41
N GLY A 167 -3.53 4.20 1.76
CA GLY A 167 -4.06 3.13 0.91
C GLY A 167 -4.52 3.61 -0.48
N ALA A 168 -4.79 4.92 -0.64
CA ALA A 168 -5.14 5.53 -1.93
C ALA A 168 -3.93 5.85 -2.81
N THR A 169 -2.71 5.79 -2.28
CA THR A 169 -1.48 6.08 -3.01
C THR A 169 -1.31 5.14 -4.21
N ARG A 170 -0.86 5.69 -5.33
CA ARG A 170 -0.58 4.98 -6.58
C ARG A 170 0.88 5.14 -6.98
N GLY A 171 1.37 4.20 -7.80
CA GLY A 171 2.76 4.19 -8.26
C GLY A 171 3.70 3.41 -7.34
N PHE A 172 4.99 3.48 -7.63
CA PHE A 172 6.03 2.82 -6.85
C PHE A 172 6.27 3.54 -5.53
N CYS A 173 5.50 3.20 -4.49
CA CYS A 173 5.62 3.80 -3.18
C CYS A 173 5.92 2.75 -2.13
N ILE A 174 7.11 2.81 -1.52
CA ILE A 174 7.58 1.94 -0.45
C ILE A 174 7.58 2.76 0.85
N GLY A 175 6.69 2.40 1.76
CA GLY A 175 6.60 2.98 3.09
C GLY A 175 7.18 2.05 4.16
N HIS A 176 7.23 2.55 5.40
CA HIS A 176 7.77 1.80 6.53
C HIS A 176 9.17 1.22 6.24
N ALA A 177 9.98 1.95 5.46
CA ALA A 177 11.35 1.54 5.13
C ALA A 177 12.24 1.81 6.35
N VAL A 178 12.34 0.82 7.25
CA VAL A 178 13.05 0.96 8.51
C VAL A 178 14.47 0.46 8.38
N SER A 179 15.42 1.31 8.76
CA SER A 179 16.82 0.95 8.97
C SER A 179 17.28 1.42 10.34
N TYR A 180 18.21 0.71 10.96
CA TYR A 180 18.80 1.12 12.24
C TYR A 180 19.70 2.35 12.12
N THR A 181 20.33 2.49 10.98
CA THR A 181 21.05 3.68 10.57
C THR A 181 20.19 4.45 9.62
N HIS A 182 20.10 5.76 9.83
CA HIS A 182 19.43 6.64 8.87
C HIS A 182 19.88 6.29 7.45
N LEU A 183 18.96 6.28 6.49
CA LEU A 183 19.23 6.03 5.09
C LEU A 183 20.31 7.01 4.57
N THR A 184 21.55 6.75 4.93
CA THR A 184 22.71 7.47 4.41
C THR A 184 23.15 6.77 3.14
N LEU A 185 22.52 7.10 2.04
CA LEU A 185 23.10 6.76 0.74
C LEU A 185 24.19 7.77 0.42
N PRO A 186 25.37 7.33 -0.01
CA PRO A 186 26.31 8.22 -0.65
C PRO A 186 25.57 8.88 -1.83
N THR A 187 25.61 10.20 -1.89
CA THR A 187 24.90 11.01 -2.89
C THR A 187 25.38 10.76 -4.34
N THR A 188 26.29 9.82 -4.54
CA THR A 188 27.01 9.60 -5.80
C THR A 188 26.97 8.18 -6.36
N THR A 189 26.33 7.21 -5.68
CA THR A 189 26.29 5.82 -6.19
C THR A 189 24.91 5.53 -6.79
N PRO A 190 24.82 5.03 -8.03
CA PRO A 190 23.58 4.50 -8.59
C PRO A 190 23.18 3.24 -7.79
N VAL A 191 21.91 3.16 -7.43
CA VAL A 191 21.28 1.99 -6.80
C VAL A 191 20.56 1.18 -7.86
#